data_480e7c84582e9a05fcb7d54d89f6d4e9
#
_entry.id   480e7c84582e9a05fcb7d54d89f6d4e9
#
_cell.length_a   1.000
_cell.length_b   1.000
_cell.length_c   1.000
_cell.angle_alpha   90.00
_cell.angle_beta   90.00
_cell.angle_gamma   90.00
#
_symmetry.space_group_name_H-M   'P 1'
#
loop_
_entity.id
_entity.type
_entity.pdbx_description
1 polymer ?
#
loop_
_entity_poly.entity_id
_entity_poly.type
_entity_poly.pdbx_seq_one_letter_code
_entity_poly.pdbx_strand_id
1 'polypeptide(L)'
;MRGLVSKLCIDIPGAGIALSVPVGSIGGNIALKALLGEQELAAGEEKAMNTLPYSLISVIANSGCTDMVMDAARSAGATGGTVLHVKGAGAAHAEKFFGMSIADEKEMILIATTREQAGPIMKAVMAQAGLNTRAHAICFSMPVDQIAGFRLSRPEDEE
;
A
#
# COMPACT_ATOMS: atom_id res chain seq x y z
N MET A 1 -8.00 16.67 -1.30
CA MET A 1 -8.70 15.67 -0.50
C MET A 1 -10.13 16.06 -0.13
N ARG A 2 -10.43 17.20 0.55
CA ARG A 2 -11.80 17.59 0.98
C ARG A 2 -12.85 17.56 -0.16
N GLY A 3 -12.53 18.08 -1.34
CA GLY A 3 -13.44 18.06 -2.49
C GLY A 3 -13.72 16.67 -3.06
N LEU A 4 -12.80 15.74 -2.92
CA LEU A 4 -12.98 14.33 -3.27
C LEU A 4 -13.93 13.62 -2.30
N VAL A 5 -13.72 13.83 -1.00
CA VAL A 5 -14.55 13.23 0.05
C VAL A 5 -16.01 13.64 -0.12
N SER A 6 -16.27 14.96 -0.31
CA SER A 6 -17.64 15.48 -0.43
C SER A 6 -18.36 15.06 -1.73
N LYS A 7 -17.62 14.93 -2.84
CA LYS A 7 -18.22 14.57 -4.15
C LYS A 7 -18.41 13.07 -4.33
N LEU A 8 -17.52 12.25 -3.79
CA LEU A 8 -17.53 10.80 -3.95
C LEU A 8 -18.08 10.05 -2.74
N CYS A 9 -18.47 10.76 -1.68
CA CYS A 9 -19.00 10.19 -0.43
C CYS A 9 -18.08 9.06 0.11
N ILE A 10 -16.77 9.26 0.07
CA ILE A 10 -15.78 8.25 0.47
C ILE A 10 -15.82 7.98 1.99
N ASP A 11 -16.41 8.88 2.77
CA ASP A 11 -16.62 8.77 4.22
C ASP A 11 -17.70 7.76 4.64
N ILE A 12 -18.47 7.23 3.66
CA ILE A 12 -19.43 6.16 3.90
C ILE A 12 -18.71 4.82 4.02
N PRO A 13 -18.98 3.99 5.04
CA PRO A 13 -18.38 2.67 5.17
C PRO A 13 -18.56 1.82 3.91
N GLY A 14 -17.46 1.27 3.40
CA GLY A 14 -17.45 0.44 2.18
C GLY A 14 -17.38 1.21 0.87
N ALA A 15 -17.41 2.56 0.87
CA ALA A 15 -17.31 3.35 -0.36
C ALA A 15 -15.90 3.39 -0.95
N GLY A 16 -14.86 3.26 -0.12
CA GLY A 16 -13.48 3.24 -0.58
C GLY A 16 -12.51 4.00 0.34
N ILE A 17 -11.24 3.98 -0.04
CA ILE A 17 -10.18 4.70 0.66
C ILE A 17 -9.44 5.57 -0.35
N ALA A 18 -9.19 6.82 -0.03
CA ALA A 18 -8.34 7.72 -0.79
C ALA A 18 -7.11 8.12 0.02
N LEU A 19 -5.96 8.06 -0.61
CA LEU A 19 -4.66 8.35 -0.01
C LEU A 19 -3.95 9.44 -0.79
N SER A 20 -3.26 10.34 -0.09
CA SER A 20 -2.31 11.29 -0.66
C SER A 20 -0.90 10.87 -0.28
N VAL A 21 -0.11 10.46 -1.26
CA VAL A 21 1.27 9.98 -1.08
C VAL A 21 2.20 10.98 -1.74
N PRO A 22 3.24 11.47 -1.06
CA PRO A 22 4.23 12.34 -1.67
C PRO A 22 5.03 11.57 -2.72
N VAL A 23 5.21 12.16 -3.89
CA VAL A 23 6.00 11.58 -4.98
C VAL A 23 7.38 12.21 -4.96
N GLY A 24 8.43 11.40 -4.77
CA GLY A 24 9.81 11.87 -4.69
C GLY A 24 10.42 12.24 -6.06
N SER A 25 9.97 11.58 -7.14
CA SER A 25 10.44 11.89 -8.49
C SER A 25 9.46 11.40 -9.56
N ILE A 26 9.42 12.09 -10.69
CA ILE A 26 8.61 11.71 -11.86
C ILE A 26 9.55 11.61 -13.05
N GLY A 27 9.56 10.43 -13.70
CA GLY A 27 10.29 10.22 -14.95
C GLY A 27 9.44 10.67 -16.16
N GLY A 28 10.09 11.35 -17.11
CA GLY A 28 9.47 11.75 -18.38
C GLY A 28 8.88 13.16 -18.37
N ASN A 29 9.49 14.06 -19.16
CA ASN A 29 9.04 15.46 -19.25
C ASN A 29 7.61 15.63 -19.80
N ILE A 30 7.15 14.73 -20.65
CA ILE A 30 5.80 14.80 -21.21
C ILE A 30 4.76 14.48 -20.13
N ALA A 31 5.00 13.44 -19.32
CA ALA A 31 4.12 13.08 -18.21
C ALA A 31 4.06 14.19 -17.16
N LEU A 32 5.20 14.80 -16.85
CA LEU A 32 5.29 15.90 -15.91
C LEU A 32 4.46 17.11 -16.38
N LYS A 33 4.62 17.51 -17.65
CA LYS A 33 3.83 18.61 -18.25
C LYS A 33 2.33 18.32 -18.27
N ALA A 34 1.93 17.08 -18.56
CA ALA A 34 0.51 16.69 -18.55
C ALA A 34 -0.11 16.75 -17.15
N LEU A 35 0.66 16.43 -16.11
CA LEU A 35 0.21 16.48 -14.72
C LEU A 35 0.15 17.91 -14.16
N LEU A 36 1.09 18.76 -14.53
CA LEU A 36 1.19 20.13 -14.01
C LEU A 36 0.31 21.13 -14.79
N GLY A 37 0.01 20.84 -16.07
CA GLY A 37 -0.63 21.81 -16.94
C GLY A 37 0.24 23.06 -17.06
N GLU A 38 -0.34 24.23 -16.79
CA GLU A 38 0.35 25.52 -16.75
C GLU A 38 0.93 25.89 -15.36
N GLN A 39 0.78 25.01 -14.36
CA GLN A 39 1.29 25.26 -13.03
C GLN A 39 2.81 25.03 -12.98
N GLU A 40 3.56 26.04 -12.56
CA GLU A 40 4.95 25.84 -12.20
C GLU A 40 5.02 25.06 -10.88
N LEU A 41 5.93 24.08 -10.83
CA LEU A 41 6.31 23.44 -9.58
C LEU A 41 6.96 24.51 -8.69
N ALA A 42 6.19 25.09 -7.78
CA ALA A 42 6.82 25.71 -6.64
C ALA A 42 7.64 24.62 -5.95
N ALA A 43 8.94 24.83 -5.78
CA ALA A 43 9.77 23.98 -4.93
C ALA A 43 9.11 23.97 -3.53
N GLY A 44 8.22 23.00 -3.30
CA GLY A 44 7.57 22.85 -2.03
C GLY A 44 8.64 22.53 -1.00
N GLU A 45 8.54 23.11 0.18
CA GLU A 45 9.31 22.68 1.32
C GLU A 45 9.13 21.16 1.43
N GLU A 46 10.22 20.38 1.32
CA GLU A 46 10.23 18.97 1.62
C GLU A 46 9.73 18.83 3.06
N LYS A 47 8.43 18.54 3.21
CA LYS A 47 7.92 18.08 4.49
C LYS A 47 8.76 16.87 4.83
N ALA A 48 9.53 16.96 5.90
CA ALA A 48 10.36 15.84 6.32
C ALA A 48 9.49 14.60 6.36
N MET A 49 9.74 13.63 5.49
CA MET A 49 8.95 12.38 5.33
C MET A 49 8.67 11.70 6.68
N ASN A 50 9.54 12.02 7.66
CA ASN A 50 9.49 11.52 9.03
C ASN A 50 8.42 12.16 9.92
N THR A 51 7.66 13.14 9.46
CA THR A 51 6.62 13.81 10.27
C THR A 51 5.20 13.51 9.83
N LEU A 52 5.03 12.70 8.77
CA LEU A 52 3.71 12.36 8.25
C LEU A 52 2.99 11.36 9.17
N PRO A 53 1.68 11.56 9.44
CA PRO A 53 0.97 10.82 10.49
C PRO A 53 0.61 9.38 10.12
N TYR A 54 0.54 9.10 8.82
CA TYR A 54 0.09 7.81 8.31
C TYR A 54 1.15 7.12 7.47
N SER A 55 0.95 5.83 7.27
CA SER A 55 1.80 4.97 6.46
C SER A 55 0.94 4.01 5.63
N LEU A 56 1.34 3.78 4.39
CA LEU A 56 0.81 2.73 3.54
C LEU A 56 1.85 1.61 3.45
N ILE A 57 1.54 0.48 4.04
CA ILE A 57 2.36 -0.73 3.94
C ILE A 57 1.96 -1.46 2.66
N SER A 58 2.95 -1.80 1.84
CA SER A 58 2.80 -2.66 0.67
C SER A 58 3.48 -3.99 0.95
N VAL A 59 2.73 -5.08 0.85
CA VAL A 59 3.25 -6.45 0.94
C VAL A 59 3.06 -7.11 -0.41
N ILE A 60 4.12 -7.63 -1.00
CA ILE A 60 4.06 -8.43 -2.23
C ILE A 60 4.35 -9.87 -1.84
N ALA A 61 3.39 -10.76 -2.09
CA ALA A 61 3.45 -12.17 -1.71
C ALA A 61 3.08 -13.07 -2.89
N ASN A 62 3.35 -14.37 -2.77
CA ASN A 62 2.86 -15.37 -3.70
C ASN A 62 1.33 -15.40 -3.67
N SER A 63 0.72 -15.64 -4.84
CA SER A 63 -0.74 -15.76 -4.95
C SER A 63 -1.30 -16.85 -4.02
N GLY A 64 -2.48 -16.59 -3.43
CA GLY A 64 -3.12 -17.46 -2.46
C GLY A 64 -2.54 -17.40 -1.04
N CYS A 65 -1.70 -16.41 -0.74
CA CYS A 65 -1.13 -16.22 0.59
C CYS A 65 -1.68 -14.97 1.32
N THR A 66 -2.72 -14.33 0.80
CA THR A 66 -3.35 -13.15 1.40
C THR A 66 -3.75 -13.38 2.85
N ASP A 67 -4.43 -14.51 3.17
CA ASP A 67 -4.89 -14.80 4.54
C ASP A 67 -3.71 -14.87 5.52
N MET A 68 -2.62 -15.56 5.14
CA MET A 68 -1.42 -15.64 5.98
C MET A 68 -0.83 -14.26 6.28
N VAL A 69 -0.77 -13.39 5.28
CA VAL A 69 -0.28 -12.01 5.43
C VAL A 69 -1.22 -11.19 6.30
N MET A 70 -2.54 -11.29 6.06
CA MET A 70 -3.53 -10.50 6.79
C MET A 70 -3.70 -10.94 8.22
N ASP A 71 -3.60 -12.24 8.52
CA ASP A 71 -3.64 -12.75 9.90
C ASP A 71 -2.42 -12.24 10.70
N ALA A 72 -1.24 -12.29 10.09
CA ALA A 72 -0.04 -11.70 10.69
C ALA A 72 -0.20 -10.19 10.91
N ALA A 73 -0.74 -9.46 9.95
CA ALA A 73 -0.94 -8.03 10.05
C ALA A 73 -1.97 -7.67 11.12
N ARG A 74 -3.11 -8.38 11.18
CA ARG A 74 -4.16 -8.17 12.19
C ARG A 74 -3.67 -8.45 13.60
N SER A 75 -2.85 -9.49 13.80
CA SER A 75 -2.26 -9.77 15.11
C SER A 75 -1.40 -8.63 15.66
N ALA A 76 -0.95 -7.72 14.79
CA ALA A 76 -0.19 -6.53 15.13
C ALA A 76 -1.00 -5.21 15.02
N GLY A 77 -2.33 -5.29 14.88
CA GLY A 77 -3.23 -4.14 14.92
C GLY A 77 -3.66 -3.58 13.57
N ALA A 78 -3.42 -4.28 12.45
CA ALA A 78 -3.99 -3.87 11.17
C ALA A 78 -5.51 -4.10 11.15
N THR A 79 -6.27 -3.09 10.72
CA THR A 79 -7.74 -3.15 10.65
C THR A 79 -8.26 -3.80 9.37
N GLY A 80 -7.46 -3.78 8.29
CA GLY A 80 -7.83 -4.34 6.99
C GLY A 80 -6.76 -4.08 5.93
N GLY A 81 -7.02 -4.56 4.73
CA GLY A 81 -6.13 -4.36 3.59
C GLY A 81 -6.87 -4.46 2.26
N THR A 82 -6.30 -3.88 1.22
CA THR A 82 -6.77 -3.99 -0.17
C THR A 82 -5.83 -4.90 -0.94
N VAL A 83 -6.38 -5.89 -1.62
CA VAL A 83 -5.61 -6.87 -2.40
C VAL A 83 -5.68 -6.55 -3.88
N LEU A 84 -4.53 -6.56 -4.54
CA LEU A 84 -4.40 -6.43 -5.99
C LEU A 84 -3.67 -7.66 -6.52
N HIS A 85 -4.19 -8.22 -7.61
CA HIS A 85 -3.50 -9.26 -8.35
C HIS A 85 -2.48 -8.63 -9.30
N VAL A 86 -1.22 -9.03 -9.17
CA VAL A 86 -0.10 -8.48 -9.93
C VAL A 86 0.73 -9.61 -10.56
N LYS A 87 1.48 -9.28 -11.61
CA LYS A 87 2.39 -10.22 -12.25
C LYS A 87 3.82 -9.86 -11.93
N GLY A 88 4.58 -10.82 -11.43
CA GLY A 88 6.03 -10.68 -11.24
C GLY A 88 6.76 -10.78 -12.56
N ALA A 89 7.72 -9.89 -12.83
CA ALA A 89 8.47 -9.82 -14.09
C ALA A 89 9.97 -10.13 -13.94
N GLY A 90 10.43 -10.58 -12.78
CA GLY A 90 11.86 -10.64 -12.46
C GLY A 90 12.43 -12.00 -12.05
N ALA A 91 11.66 -13.06 -12.07
CA ALA A 91 12.17 -14.37 -11.66
C ALA A 91 13.03 -14.98 -12.77
N ALA A 92 14.29 -15.23 -12.47
CA ALA A 92 15.22 -15.99 -13.34
C ALA A 92 14.74 -17.44 -13.63
N HIS A 93 13.64 -17.85 -13.01
CA HIS A 93 13.03 -19.17 -13.12
C HIS A 93 11.57 -19.11 -13.60
N ALA A 94 11.27 -18.20 -14.55
CA ALA A 94 10.01 -18.31 -15.27
C ALA A 94 10.01 -19.67 -16.00
N GLU A 95 9.26 -20.64 -15.46
CA GLU A 95 9.09 -21.94 -16.10
C GLU A 95 8.49 -21.73 -17.48
N LYS A 96 9.25 -22.13 -18.51
CA LYS A 96 8.76 -22.12 -19.88
C LYS A 96 7.88 -23.35 -20.07
N PHE A 97 6.59 -23.20 -20.06
CA PHE A 97 5.67 -24.23 -20.46
C PHE A 97 5.28 -24.03 -21.92
N PHE A 98 5.56 -24.99 -22.79
CA PHE A 98 5.36 -24.90 -24.24
C PHE A 98 6.00 -23.64 -24.92
N GLY A 99 7.15 -23.18 -24.42
CA GLY A 99 7.84 -22.02 -25.00
C GLY A 99 7.28 -20.67 -24.58
N MET A 100 6.22 -20.64 -23.77
CA MET A 100 5.67 -19.41 -23.17
C MET A 100 6.19 -19.23 -21.75
N SER A 101 6.64 -18.02 -21.43
CA SER A 101 7.02 -17.65 -20.05
C SER A 101 5.76 -17.47 -19.23
N ILE A 102 5.53 -18.32 -18.23
CA ILE A 102 4.48 -18.12 -17.25
C ILE A 102 4.98 -17.08 -16.27
N ALA A 103 4.36 -15.90 -16.29
CA ALA A 103 4.64 -14.88 -15.29
C ALA A 103 4.15 -15.36 -13.91
N ASP A 104 5.01 -15.25 -12.90
CA ASP A 104 4.62 -15.56 -11.52
C ASP A 104 3.46 -14.66 -11.07
N GLU A 105 2.33 -15.25 -10.76
CA GLU A 105 1.21 -14.53 -10.16
C GLU A 105 1.54 -14.18 -8.72
N LYS A 106 1.38 -12.91 -8.41
CA LYS A 106 1.62 -12.34 -7.08
C LYS A 106 0.38 -11.58 -6.62
N GLU A 107 0.30 -11.38 -5.33
CA GLU A 107 -0.68 -10.50 -4.70
C GLU A 107 0.07 -9.35 -4.04
N MET A 108 -0.43 -8.13 -4.26
CA MET A 108 0.01 -6.94 -3.54
C MET A 108 -1.07 -6.56 -2.55
N ILE A 109 -0.74 -6.61 -1.27
CA ILE A 109 -1.63 -6.25 -0.18
C ILE A 109 -1.23 -4.86 0.32
N LEU A 110 -2.17 -3.91 0.26
CA LEU A 110 -2.00 -2.54 0.71
C LEU A 110 -2.70 -2.38 2.06
N ILE A 111 -1.95 -2.00 3.09
CA ILE A 111 -2.45 -1.81 4.45
C ILE A 111 -2.20 -0.37 4.86
N ALA A 112 -3.28 0.40 5.02
CA ALA A 112 -3.23 1.75 5.56
C ALA A 112 -3.20 1.68 7.09
N THR A 113 -2.32 2.47 7.72
CA THR A 113 -2.15 2.45 9.17
C THR A 113 -1.58 3.77 9.69
N THR A 114 -1.49 3.93 11.00
CA THR A 114 -0.71 5.01 11.58
C THR A 114 0.78 4.74 11.43
N ARG A 115 1.57 5.80 11.49
CA ARG A 115 3.02 5.67 11.42
C ARG A 115 3.61 4.80 12.53
N GLU A 116 3.08 4.92 13.74
CA GLU A 116 3.55 4.18 14.91
C GLU A 116 3.31 2.67 14.77
N GLN A 117 2.18 2.30 14.14
CA GLN A 117 1.82 0.89 13.96
C GLN A 117 2.51 0.22 12.75
N ALA A 118 3.04 1.00 11.82
CA ALA A 118 3.65 0.45 10.61
C ALA A 118 4.80 -0.52 10.91
N GLY A 119 5.71 -0.15 11.80
CA GLY A 119 6.85 -0.99 12.19
C GLY A 119 6.45 -2.33 12.81
N PRO A 120 5.60 -2.35 13.86
CA PRO A 120 5.05 -3.57 14.44
C PRO A 120 4.35 -4.47 13.42
N ILE A 121 3.49 -3.94 12.56
CA ILE A 121 2.78 -4.70 11.52
C ILE A 121 3.77 -5.32 10.52
N MET A 122 4.71 -4.55 9.99
CA MET A 122 5.72 -5.07 9.07
C MET A 122 6.54 -6.18 9.70
N LYS A 123 6.93 -6.03 10.98
CA LYS A 123 7.68 -7.05 11.71
C LYS A 123 6.88 -8.35 11.85
N ALA A 124 5.59 -8.28 12.17
CA ALA A 124 4.72 -9.46 12.29
C ALA A 124 4.56 -10.16 10.93
N VAL A 125 4.31 -9.40 9.86
CA VAL A 125 4.21 -9.94 8.49
C VAL A 125 5.51 -10.63 8.08
N MET A 126 6.67 -10.02 8.28
CA MET A 126 7.95 -10.63 7.92
C MET A 126 8.28 -11.87 8.73
N ALA A 127 7.85 -11.94 9.99
CA ALA A 127 8.05 -13.13 10.82
C ALA A 127 7.20 -14.33 10.39
N GLN A 128 5.95 -14.10 9.96
CA GLN A 128 4.98 -15.15 9.66
C GLN A 128 4.83 -15.46 8.18
N ALA A 129 5.05 -14.47 7.29
CA ALA A 129 4.86 -14.57 5.86
C ALA A 129 6.09 -14.19 5.02
N GLY A 130 7.24 -13.94 5.63
CA GLY A 130 8.47 -13.47 4.98
C GLY A 130 9.08 -14.48 4.00
N LEU A 131 10.27 -14.16 3.50
CA LEU A 131 10.95 -14.88 2.40
C LEU A 131 11.16 -16.39 2.64
N ASN A 132 11.27 -16.81 3.91
CA ASN A 132 11.48 -18.22 4.27
C ASN A 132 10.18 -19.02 4.42
N THR A 133 9.04 -18.46 4.03
CA THR A 133 7.73 -19.10 4.11
C THR A 133 7.17 -19.35 2.70
N ARG A 134 6.05 -20.07 2.59
CA ARG A 134 5.37 -20.27 1.30
C ARG A 134 4.91 -18.95 0.64
N ALA A 135 4.68 -17.91 1.43
CA ALA A 135 4.26 -16.61 0.92
C ALA A 135 5.40 -15.85 0.23
N HIS A 136 6.67 -16.11 0.57
CA HIS A 136 7.84 -15.38 0.05
C HIS A 136 7.62 -13.87 0.02
N ALA A 137 6.97 -13.34 1.06
CA ALA A 137 6.58 -11.93 1.07
C ALA A 137 7.78 -11.01 1.23
N ILE A 138 7.70 -9.89 0.52
CA ILE A 138 8.50 -8.69 0.78
C ILE A 138 7.57 -7.57 1.24
N CYS A 139 8.07 -6.68 2.08
CA CYS A 139 7.26 -5.65 2.71
C CYS A 139 8.02 -4.32 2.72
N PHE A 140 7.35 -3.24 2.34
CA PHE A 140 7.87 -1.88 2.45
C PHE A 140 6.75 -0.91 2.81
N SER A 141 7.10 0.26 3.33
CA SER A 141 6.13 1.29 3.67
C SER A 141 6.41 2.61 2.97
N MET A 142 5.33 3.32 2.67
CA MET A 142 5.36 4.67 2.10
C MET A 142 4.68 5.64 3.06
N PRO A 143 5.24 6.83 3.28
CA PRO A 143 4.61 7.86 4.10
C PRO A 143 3.34 8.38 3.40
N VAL A 144 2.29 8.66 4.17
CA VAL A 144 1.01 9.17 3.67
C VAL A 144 0.69 10.47 4.39
N ASP A 145 0.43 11.53 3.60
CA ASP A 145 0.10 12.87 4.13
C ASP A 145 -1.36 12.96 4.58
N GLN A 146 -2.28 12.45 3.76
CA GLN A 146 -3.71 12.50 4.02
C GLN A 146 -4.38 11.18 3.65
N ILE A 147 -5.37 10.81 4.45
CA ILE A 147 -6.18 9.62 4.22
C ILE A 147 -7.66 9.98 4.39
N ALA A 148 -8.53 9.42 3.56
CA ALA A 148 -9.98 9.54 3.65
C ALA A 148 -10.63 8.16 3.47
N GLY A 149 -11.79 7.94 4.11
CA GLY A 149 -12.47 6.63 4.11
C GLY A 149 -11.86 5.60 5.05
N PHE A 150 -10.88 6.01 5.86
CA PHE A 150 -10.18 5.17 6.82
C PHE A 150 -10.69 5.44 8.23
N ARG A 151 -11.32 4.46 8.85
CA ARG A 151 -11.69 4.51 10.27
C ARG A 151 -10.68 3.67 11.05
N LEU A 152 -9.96 4.32 11.94
CA LEU A 152 -9.31 3.60 13.04
C LEU A 152 -10.45 3.17 13.97
N SER A 153 -10.66 1.87 14.16
CA SER A 153 -11.52 1.38 15.23
C SER A 153 -10.97 1.93 16.55
N ARG A 154 -11.73 2.86 17.17
CA ARG A 154 -11.45 3.24 18.54
C ARG A 154 -12.00 2.11 19.43
N PRO A 155 -11.33 1.79 20.54
CA PRO A 155 -11.82 0.78 21.49
C PRO A 155 -13.19 1.11 22.11
N GLU A 156 -13.73 2.29 21.84
CA GLU A 156 -15.00 2.79 22.40
C GLU A 156 -16.22 2.53 21.50
N ASP A 157 -16.04 1.92 20.32
CA ASP A 157 -17.14 1.65 19.37
C ASP A 157 -17.74 0.22 19.52
N GLU A 158 -17.37 -0.54 20.58
CA GLU A 158 -17.95 -1.85 20.93
C GLU A 158 -18.88 -1.75 22.16
N GLU A 159 -19.96 -0.95 22.10
CA GLU A 159 -21.10 -1.06 22.97
C GLU A 159 -22.41 -1.20 22.17
#